data_498f0d1fae73f319ae956bfc1fda9a73
#
_entry.id   498f0d1fae73f319ae956bfc1fda9a73
#
_cell.length_a   1.000
_cell.length_b   1.000
_cell.length_c   1.000
_cell.angle_alpha   90.00
_cell.angle_beta   90.00
_cell.angle_gamma   90.00
#
_symmetry.space_group_name_H-M   'P 1'
#
loop_
_entity.id
_entity.type
_entity.pdbx_description
1 polymer ?
#
loop_
_entity_poly.entity_id
_entity_poly.type
_entity_poly.pdbx_seq_one_letter_code
_entity_poly.pdbx_strand_id
1 'polypeptide(L)'
;MDFGYKEISDKYVNQTAIAQNDFLVVKSEKEKYGVVTTEGDAVLEVKYDDIEYLPTTGDFLVKSNEKYGIVSKTKETKVQLIYDSIELMDSDSQLYVVSKDKKYGVIDFSGKTKIYIENDEIGVDSSKFSQNEIKNNYILADNLIPVRKGKVWGLYNKNGNQVVDFKYDSFGYIASNNKDAINLLVIPDYNVLVACKDKKYTLLNSSGEELFAPVADDIYMNINGGQKYYYIMVNNKQMNAIEFLDSIGVKNNNKQDSKESSNNTNTNETNTNKTNQDKNNSNSTKNNQSSQEQSDEEQNSEEENQDEEQNNNDESQDNNSEEE
;
A
#
# COMPACT_ATOMS: atom_id res chain seq x y z
N MET A 1 35.07 -11.86 24.08
CA MET A 1 33.86 -12.65 24.41
C MET A 1 33.69 -13.69 23.31
N ASP A 2 33.68 -14.95 23.67
CA ASP A 2 33.34 -16.01 22.75
C ASP A 2 31.82 -16.21 22.84
N PHE A 3 31.07 -15.68 21.83
CA PHE A 3 29.63 -15.77 21.84
C PHE A 3 29.11 -17.13 21.33
N GLY A 4 29.98 -18.08 20.99
CA GLY A 4 29.61 -19.41 20.48
C GLY A 4 28.96 -19.36 19.10
N TYR A 5 29.12 -18.28 18.36
CA TYR A 5 28.64 -18.14 16.98
C TYR A 5 29.80 -18.29 16.01
N LYS A 6 29.51 -18.90 14.85
CA LYS A 6 30.48 -19.11 13.78
C LYS A 6 30.95 -17.77 13.19
N GLU A 7 30.00 -16.88 12.95
CA GLU A 7 30.25 -15.58 12.31
C GLU A 7 29.12 -14.60 12.60
N ILE A 8 29.43 -13.31 12.49
CA ILE A 8 28.46 -12.26 12.26
C ILE A 8 28.19 -12.28 10.76
N SER A 9 26.94 -12.39 10.37
CA SER A 9 26.58 -12.52 8.95
C SER A 9 26.96 -11.26 8.18
N ASP A 10 27.81 -11.41 7.17
CA ASP A 10 28.20 -10.35 6.22
C ASP A 10 27.11 -10.05 5.18
N LYS A 11 26.14 -10.94 5.04
CA LYS A 11 24.95 -10.74 4.17
C LYS A 11 24.28 -9.38 4.41
N TYR A 12 24.55 -8.82 5.57
CA TYR A 12 23.90 -7.61 6.05
C TYR A 12 24.87 -6.43 6.31
N VAL A 13 26.11 -6.51 5.85
CA VAL A 13 27.16 -5.47 6.07
C VAL A 13 26.84 -4.12 5.42
N ASN A 14 25.92 -4.07 4.45
CA ASN A 14 25.40 -2.80 3.92
C ASN A 14 24.27 -2.20 4.79
N GLN A 15 24.12 -2.66 6.02
CA GLN A 15 22.98 -2.38 6.86
C GLN A 15 23.33 -1.35 7.92
N THR A 16 23.52 -0.13 7.43
CA THR A 16 23.40 1.07 8.26
C THR A 16 22.19 0.99 9.19
N ALA A 17 21.11 0.38 8.74
CA ALA A 17 19.89 0.20 9.51
C ALA A 17 20.02 -0.79 10.68
N ILE A 18 20.77 -1.90 10.56
CA ILE A 18 20.98 -2.83 11.67
C ILE A 18 21.96 -2.23 12.70
N ALA A 19 23.05 -1.66 12.24
CA ALA A 19 24.00 -0.96 13.13
C ALA A 19 23.36 0.22 13.87
N GLN A 20 22.42 0.94 13.22
CA GLN A 20 21.65 2.03 13.82
C GLN A 20 20.60 1.57 14.84
N ASN A 21 20.21 0.29 14.81
CA ASN A 21 19.22 -0.28 15.73
C ASN A 21 19.84 -1.25 16.76
N ASP A 22 21.18 -1.25 16.89
CA ASP A 22 21.94 -2.05 17.87
C ASP A 22 21.73 -3.56 17.78
N PHE A 23 21.47 -4.09 16.57
CA PHE A 23 21.29 -5.51 16.32
C PHE A 23 22.36 -6.09 15.41
N LEU A 24 22.69 -7.36 15.64
CA LEU A 24 23.58 -8.15 14.80
C LEU A 24 22.91 -9.46 14.42
N VAL A 25 22.90 -9.78 13.12
CA VAL A 25 22.51 -11.11 12.67
C VAL A 25 23.70 -12.04 12.83
N VAL A 26 23.50 -13.12 13.56
CA VAL A 26 24.55 -14.11 13.87
C VAL A 26 24.19 -15.46 13.25
N LYS A 27 25.24 -16.24 12.92
CA LYS A 27 25.11 -17.55 12.31
C LYS A 27 25.84 -18.60 13.14
N SER A 28 25.19 -19.73 13.37
CA SER A 28 25.79 -20.86 14.08
C SER A 28 26.56 -21.81 13.16
N GLU A 29 27.34 -22.74 13.75
CA GLU A 29 27.99 -23.84 13.06
C GLU A 29 27.02 -24.73 12.27
N LYS A 30 25.74 -24.75 12.64
CA LYS A 30 24.68 -25.47 11.95
C LYS A 30 24.01 -24.68 10.83
N GLU A 31 24.65 -23.61 10.37
CA GLU A 31 24.12 -22.75 9.31
C GLU A 31 22.74 -22.14 9.62
N LYS A 32 22.41 -21.95 10.90
CA LYS A 32 21.17 -21.30 11.34
C LYS A 32 21.45 -19.87 11.80
N TYR A 33 20.50 -19.01 11.56
CA TYR A 33 20.57 -17.57 11.86
C TYR A 33 19.76 -17.20 13.10
N GLY A 34 20.19 -16.19 13.81
CA GLY A 34 19.53 -15.53 14.92
C GLY A 34 19.90 -14.05 14.97
N VAL A 35 19.38 -13.34 15.95
CA VAL A 35 19.66 -11.91 16.16
C VAL A 35 20.08 -11.69 17.60
N VAL A 36 21.15 -10.93 17.80
CA VAL A 36 21.62 -10.48 19.11
C VAL A 36 21.74 -8.96 19.15
N THR A 37 21.75 -8.37 20.34
CA THR A 37 22.14 -6.97 20.51
C THR A 37 23.64 -6.82 20.32
N THR A 38 24.13 -5.59 20.20
CA THR A 38 25.57 -5.29 20.18
C THR A 38 26.28 -5.68 21.49
N GLU A 39 25.54 -5.78 22.59
CA GLU A 39 26.02 -6.28 23.90
C GLU A 39 26.05 -7.82 23.97
N GLY A 40 25.41 -8.50 23.00
CA GLY A 40 25.39 -9.96 22.92
C GLY A 40 24.12 -10.62 23.47
N ASP A 41 23.11 -9.85 23.85
CA ASP A 41 21.87 -10.38 24.35
C ASP A 41 21.01 -10.92 23.19
N ALA A 42 20.38 -12.10 23.40
CA ALA A 42 19.58 -12.75 22.37
C ALA A 42 18.26 -12.00 22.12
N VAL A 43 18.11 -11.47 20.91
CA VAL A 43 16.87 -10.90 20.38
C VAL A 43 16.01 -11.99 19.71
N LEU A 44 16.59 -12.74 18.77
CA LEU A 44 15.96 -13.93 18.20
C LEU A 44 16.89 -15.14 18.35
N GLU A 45 16.31 -16.28 18.71
CA GLU A 45 17.06 -17.53 18.83
C GLU A 45 17.70 -17.93 17.50
N VAL A 46 18.87 -18.59 17.58
CA VAL A 46 19.59 -19.09 16.40
C VAL A 46 18.97 -20.40 15.91
N LYS A 47 17.91 -20.29 15.14
CA LYS A 47 17.13 -21.44 14.63
C LYS A 47 16.58 -21.29 13.22
N TYR A 48 16.64 -20.09 12.65
CA TYR A 48 16.05 -19.79 11.35
C TYR A 48 17.00 -20.15 10.20
N ASP A 49 16.43 -20.48 9.05
CA ASP A 49 17.17 -20.77 7.82
C ASP A 49 17.66 -19.46 7.14
N ASP A 50 16.95 -18.38 7.37
CA ASP A 50 17.31 -17.03 6.93
C ASP A 50 16.59 -15.98 7.79
N ILE A 51 17.19 -14.78 7.87
CA ILE A 51 16.62 -13.62 8.56
C ILE A 51 16.94 -12.37 7.74
N GLU A 52 15.95 -11.51 7.57
CA GLU A 52 16.09 -10.17 7.00
C GLU A 52 15.45 -9.14 7.93
N TYR A 53 16.15 -8.06 8.21
CA TYR A 53 15.61 -6.96 8.98
C TYR A 53 14.71 -6.10 8.08
N LEU A 54 13.53 -5.73 8.58
CA LEU A 54 12.55 -4.89 7.91
C LEU A 54 12.62 -3.46 8.48
N PRO A 55 13.32 -2.52 7.83
CA PRO A 55 13.54 -1.18 8.38
C PRO A 55 12.23 -0.40 8.62
N THR A 56 11.22 -0.66 7.79
CA THR A 56 9.92 0.02 7.86
C THR A 56 9.19 -0.25 9.17
N THR A 57 9.29 -1.48 9.70
CA THR A 57 8.56 -1.90 10.91
C THR A 57 9.46 -2.13 12.12
N GLY A 58 10.78 -2.29 11.90
CA GLY A 58 11.73 -2.71 12.91
C GLY A 58 11.60 -4.18 13.31
N ASP A 59 10.93 -4.99 12.48
CA ASP A 59 10.72 -6.42 12.67
C ASP A 59 11.70 -7.25 11.83
N PHE A 60 11.60 -8.56 11.90
CA PHE A 60 12.44 -9.49 11.16
C PHE A 60 11.57 -10.41 10.30
N LEU A 61 11.81 -10.39 9.00
CA LEU A 61 11.35 -11.45 8.10
C LEU A 61 12.23 -12.67 8.34
N VAL A 62 11.62 -13.77 8.73
CA VAL A 62 12.33 -15.00 9.08
C VAL A 62 11.88 -16.14 8.18
N LYS A 63 12.82 -17.03 7.85
CA LYS A 63 12.55 -18.26 7.08
C LYS A 63 12.82 -19.48 7.94
N SER A 64 11.95 -20.47 7.90
CA SER A 64 12.16 -21.77 8.50
C SER A 64 11.38 -22.83 7.73
N ASN A 65 12.04 -23.95 7.39
CA ASN A 65 11.44 -25.04 6.61
C ASN A 65 10.75 -24.54 5.33
N GLU A 66 11.48 -23.73 4.55
CA GLU A 66 11.02 -23.13 3.29
C GLU A 66 9.81 -22.16 3.42
N LYS A 67 9.39 -21.82 4.64
CA LYS A 67 8.30 -20.88 4.89
C LYS A 67 8.78 -19.61 5.55
N TYR A 68 8.16 -18.52 5.16
CA TYR A 68 8.41 -17.18 5.67
C TYR A 68 7.35 -16.75 6.67
N GLY A 69 7.76 -15.93 7.61
CA GLY A 69 6.91 -15.23 8.58
C GLY A 69 7.60 -13.98 9.11
N ILE A 70 6.95 -13.21 9.94
CA ILE A 70 7.51 -11.99 10.54
C ILE A 70 7.45 -12.11 12.06
N VAL A 71 8.60 -11.86 12.70
CA VAL A 71 8.76 -11.88 14.15
C VAL A 71 9.28 -10.51 14.59
N SER A 72 8.68 -9.97 15.64
CA SER A 72 9.11 -8.69 16.21
C SER A 72 10.40 -8.84 17.03
N LYS A 73 11.06 -7.72 17.31
CA LYS A 73 12.19 -7.65 18.25
C LYS A 73 11.83 -8.11 19.67
N THR A 74 10.56 -8.13 20.03
CA THR A 74 10.04 -8.65 21.31
C THR A 74 9.68 -10.14 21.24
N LYS A 75 10.08 -10.83 20.17
CA LYS A 75 9.82 -12.28 19.93
C LYS A 75 8.36 -12.63 19.65
N GLU A 76 7.51 -11.64 19.42
CA GLU A 76 6.13 -11.87 19.02
C GLU A 76 6.05 -12.28 17.55
N THR A 77 5.31 -13.33 17.22
CA THR A 77 5.02 -13.73 15.85
C THR A 77 3.88 -12.86 15.30
N LYS A 78 4.23 -11.82 14.54
CA LYS A 78 3.25 -10.94 13.88
C LYS A 78 2.62 -11.60 12.66
N VAL A 79 3.43 -12.28 11.86
CA VAL A 79 2.98 -13.02 10.69
C VAL A 79 3.47 -14.46 10.82
N GLN A 80 2.54 -15.43 10.74
CA GLN A 80 2.83 -16.84 10.88
C GLN A 80 3.82 -17.35 9.82
N LEU A 81 4.69 -18.32 10.17
CA LEU A 81 5.66 -18.93 9.26
C LEU A 81 4.99 -19.99 8.37
N ILE A 82 4.11 -19.57 7.49
CA ILE A 82 3.31 -20.44 6.62
C ILE A 82 3.33 -20.03 5.15
N TYR A 83 3.97 -18.93 4.81
CA TYR A 83 3.97 -18.34 3.47
C TYR A 83 5.17 -18.79 2.65
N ASP A 84 4.98 -18.95 1.34
CA ASP A 84 6.06 -19.24 0.39
C ASP A 84 6.88 -17.98 0.08
N SER A 85 6.23 -16.79 0.14
CA SER A 85 6.89 -15.48 0.08
C SER A 85 6.09 -14.44 0.85
N ILE A 86 6.80 -13.41 1.31
CA ILE A 86 6.25 -12.18 1.87
C ILE A 86 7.06 -11.03 1.27
N GLU A 87 6.40 -10.11 0.59
CA GLU A 87 7.02 -8.96 -0.05
C GLU A 87 6.32 -7.68 0.39
N LEU A 88 7.10 -6.62 0.63
CA LEU A 88 6.54 -5.31 0.93
C LEU A 88 5.76 -4.80 -0.28
N MET A 89 4.46 -4.58 -0.11
CA MET A 89 3.60 -4.00 -1.13
C MET A 89 3.61 -2.48 -1.09
N ASP A 90 3.36 -1.93 0.08
CA ASP A 90 3.27 -0.50 0.33
C ASP A 90 3.48 -0.19 1.81
N SER A 91 4.47 0.66 2.10
CA SER A 91 4.81 1.07 3.45
C SER A 91 3.75 1.99 4.06
N ASP A 92 3.22 2.90 3.26
CA ASP A 92 2.26 3.91 3.74
C ASP A 92 0.92 3.28 4.13
N SER A 93 0.47 2.27 3.37
CA SER A 93 -0.74 1.50 3.67
C SER A 93 -0.47 0.29 4.56
N GLN A 94 0.79 0.05 4.94
CA GLN A 94 1.22 -1.05 5.80
C GLN A 94 0.79 -2.43 5.26
N LEU A 95 1.09 -2.71 3.99
CA LEU A 95 0.66 -3.91 3.29
C LEU A 95 1.83 -4.76 2.81
N TYR A 96 1.64 -6.09 2.91
CA TYR A 96 2.48 -7.11 2.28
C TYR A 96 1.67 -7.91 1.25
N VAL A 97 2.31 -8.23 0.12
CA VAL A 97 1.87 -9.32 -0.75
C VAL A 97 2.44 -10.61 -0.19
N VAL A 98 1.60 -11.61 -0.08
CA VAL A 98 1.99 -12.94 0.39
C VAL A 98 1.60 -14.00 -0.61
N SER A 99 2.42 -15.06 -0.69
CA SER A 99 2.06 -16.25 -1.47
C SER A 99 2.02 -17.50 -0.57
N LYS A 100 1.13 -18.40 -0.92
CA LYS A 100 1.01 -19.74 -0.30
C LYS A 100 0.39 -20.70 -1.32
N ASP A 101 1.04 -21.85 -1.52
CA ASP A 101 0.58 -22.89 -2.44
C ASP A 101 0.29 -22.35 -3.85
N LYS A 102 1.20 -21.48 -4.36
CA LYS A 102 1.11 -20.79 -5.67
C LYS A 102 -0.12 -19.87 -5.81
N LYS A 103 -0.73 -19.46 -4.71
CA LYS A 103 -1.78 -18.45 -4.65
C LYS A 103 -1.29 -17.22 -3.91
N TYR A 104 -1.82 -16.07 -4.29
CA TYR A 104 -1.42 -14.78 -3.77
C TYR A 104 -2.55 -14.10 -3.01
N GLY A 105 -2.20 -13.34 -2.01
CA GLY A 105 -3.09 -12.51 -1.22
C GLY A 105 -2.38 -11.27 -0.66
N VAL A 106 -3.10 -10.49 0.11
CA VAL A 106 -2.58 -9.29 0.79
C VAL A 106 -2.91 -9.37 2.27
N ILE A 107 -1.91 -9.10 3.10
CA ILE A 107 -2.05 -8.94 4.54
C ILE A 107 -1.54 -7.57 4.96
N ASP A 108 -2.01 -7.06 6.09
CA ASP A 108 -1.38 -5.90 6.72
C ASP A 108 -0.16 -6.29 7.58
N PHE A 109 0.54 -5.30 8.12
CA PHE A 109 1.74 -5.50 8.93
C PHE A 109 1.49 -6.29 10.23
N SER A 110 0.23 -6.43 10.67
CA SER A 110 -0.17 -7.29 11.80
C SER A 110 -0.47 -8.74 11.40
N GLY A 111 -0.41 -9.06 10.10
CA GLY A 111 -0.76 -10.37 9.58
C GLY A 111 -2.25 -10.58 9.29
N LYS A 112 -3.07 -9.52 9.43
CA LYS A 112 -4.50 -9.60 9.12
C LYS A 112 -4.74 -9.58 7.62
N THR A 113 -5.52 -10.53 7.13
CA THR A 113 -5.87 -10.66 5.71
C THR A 113 -6.71 -9.47 5.23
N LYS A 114 -6.26 -8.86 4.12
CA LYS A 114 -6.96 -7.83 3.35
C LYS A 114 -7.54 -8.39 2.06
N ILE A 115 -6.77 -9.19 1.34
CA ILE A 115 -7.22 -9.91 0.14
C ILE A 115 -6.88 -11.38 0.36
N TYR A 116 -7.86 -12.27 0.22
CA TYR A 116 -7.68 -13.69 0.46
C TYR A 116 -6.64 -14.31 -0.48
N ILE A 117 -5.92 -15.34 0.04
CA ILE A 117 -4.84 -16.05 -0.69
C ILE A 117 -5.47 -17.11 -1.58
N GLU A 118 -6.12 -16.68 -2.64
CA GLU A 118 -6.82 -17.53 -3.60
C GLU A 118 -6.61 -17.08 -5.05
N ASN A 119 -5.85 -16.00 -5.24
CA ASN A 119 -5.65 -15.35 -6.52
C ASN A 119 -4.42 -15.92 -7.24
N ASP A 120 -4.42 -15.87 -8.58
CA ASP A 120 -3.32 -16.36 -9.37
C ASP A 120 -2.19 -15.35 -9.51
N GLU A 121 -2.49 -14.06 -9.32
CA GLU A 121 -1.52 -12.98 -9.42
C GLU A 121 -2.03 -11.73 -8.71
N ILE A 122 -1.13 -10.95 -8.12
CA ILE A 122 -1.39 -9.61 -7.59
C ILE A 122 -0.33 -8.67 -8.13
N GLY A 123 -0.76 -7.50 -8.59
CA GLY A 123 0.12 -6.54 -9.25
C GLY A 123 0.26 -6.80 -10.74
N VAL A 124 1.08 -6.00 -11.41
CA VAL A 124 1.38 -6.09 -12.83
C VAL A 124 2.88 -6.12 -13.06
N ASP A 125 3.30 -6.75 -14.16
CA ASP A 125 4.68 -6.69 -14.60
C ASP A 125 4.97 -5.32 -15.26
N SER A 126 5.50 -4.39 -14.46
CA SER A 126 5.82 -3.03 -14.91
C SER A 126 6.96 -2.96 -15.92
N SER A 127 7.78 -4.02 -16.03
CA SER A 127 8.89 -4.07 -16.99
C SER A 127 8.42 -3.96 -18.45
N LYS A 128 7.16 -4.28 -18.72
CA LYS A 128 6.51 -4.12 -20.02
C LYS A 128 6.21 -2.66 -20.39
N PHE A 129 6.25 -1.76 -19.41
CA PHE A 129 5.87 -0.36 -19.59
C PHE A 129 7.10 0.52 -19.40
N SER A 130 7.46 1.28 -20.43
CA SER A 130 8.65 2.16 -20.45
C SER A 130 8.48 3.42 -19.60
N GLN A 131 7.63 3.34 -18.56
CA GLN A 131 7.31 4.47 -17.72
C GLN A 131 8.16 4.42 -16.44
N ASN A 132 9.15 5.32 -16.34
CA ASN A 132 9.88 5.56 -15.09
C ASN A 132 8.98 6.06 -13.93
N GLU A 133 7.67 6.12 -14.16
CA GLU A 133 6.66 6.69 -13.26
C GLU A 133 5.84 5.64 -12.53
N ILE A 134 6.00 4.35 -12.88
CA ILE A 134 5.36 3.28 -12.12
C ILE A 134 6.22 3.05 -10.87
N LYS A 135 5.82 3.70 -9.79
CA LYS A 135 6.52 3.64 -8.50
C LYS A 135 6.30 2.31 -7.78
N ASN A 136 5.23 1.63 -8.10
CA ASN A 136 4.80 0.41 -7.42
C ASN A 136 4.07 -0.51 -8.39
N ASN A 137 4.50 -1.77 -8.47
CA ASN A 137 3.89 -2.78 -9.34
C ASN A 137 2.54 -3.28 -8.84
N TYR A 138 2.28 -3.07 -7.56
CA TYR A 138 1.13 -3.59 -6.86
C TYR A 138 -0.01 -2.60 -6.72
N ILE A 139 0.30 -1.29 -6.70
CA ILE A 139 -0.69 -0.23 -6.51
C ILE A 139 -0.62 0.74 -7.68
N LEU A 140 -1.69 0.79 -8.44
CA LEU A 140 -1.84 1.63 -9.62
C LEU A 140 -2.85 2.75 -9.34
N ALA A 141 -2.69 3.88 -10.05
CA ALA A 141 -3.59 5.04 -9.91
C ALA A 141 -3.87 5.38 -8.43
N ASP A 142 -2.82 5.35 -7.58
CA ASP A 142 -2.77 5.65 -6.14
C ASP A 142 -3.56 4.71 -5.21
N ASN A 143 -4.48 3.90 -5.71
CA ASN A 143 -5.37 3.11 -4.85
C ASN A 143 -5.74 1.74 -5.38
N LEU A 144 -5.48 1.44 -6.65
CA LEU A 144 -5.99 0.24 -7.31
C LEU A 144 -4.95 -0.90 -7.25
N ILE A 145 -5.35 -2.03 -6.70
CA ILE A 145 -4.55 -3.26 -6.63
C ILE A 145 -5.08 -4.22 -7.69
N PRO A 146 -4.32 -4.48 -8.77
CA PRO A 146 -4.69 -5.47 -9.79
C PRO A 146 -4.60 -6.88 -9.23
N VAL A 147 -5.64 -7.66 -9.44
CA VAL A 147 -5.75 -9.04 -8.99
C VAL A 147 -6.28 -9.91 -10.12
N ARG A 148 -5.64 -11.06 -10.37
CA ARG A 148 -6.04 -11.99 -11.42
C ARG A 148 -6.59 -13.30 -10.84
N LYS A 149 -7.70 -13.75 -11.42
CA LYS A 149 -8.24 -15.10 -11.24
C LYS A 149 -8.46 -15.74 -12.60
N GLY A 150 -7.79 -16.84 -12.84
CA GLY A 150 -7.81 -17.50 -14.15
C GLY A 150 -7.26 -16.57 -15.24
N LYS A 151 -8.12 -16.20 -16.19
CA LYS A 151 -7.73 -15.36 -17.35
C LYS A 151 -8.17 -13.91 -17.21
N VAL A 152 -8.88 -13.55 -16.14
CA VAL A 152 -9.49 -12.23 -15.98
C VAL A 152 -8.93 -11.50 -14.78
N TRP A 153 -8.90 -10.18 -14.91
CA TRP A 153 -8.44 -9.26 -13.91
C TRP A 153 -9.61 -8.49 -13.30
N GLY A 154 -9.50 -8.24 -11.99
CA GLY A 154 -10.32 -7.32 -11.22
C GLY A 154 -9.44 -6.36 -10.43
N LEU A 155 -10.06 -5.45 -9.71
CA LEU A 155 -9.35 -4.48 -8.88
C LEU A 155 -9.89 -4.47 -7.45
N TYR A 156 -8.97 -4.37 -6.53
CA TYR A 156 -9.23 -4.08 -5.12
C TYR A 156 -8.67 -2.71 -4.77
N ASN A 157 -9.13 -2.12 -3.70
CA ASN A 157 -8.50 -0.93 -3.12
C ASN A 157 -7.55 -1.32 -1.97
N LYS A 158 -6.79 -0.35 -1.47
CA LYS A 158 -5.84 -0.54 -0.35
C LYS A 158 -6.49 -1.03 0.96
N ASN A 159 -7.81 -0.85 1.12
CA ASN A 159 -8.54 -1.37 2.27
C ASN A 159 -8.89 -2.85 2.14
N GLY A 160 -8.66 -3.45 0.97
CA GLY A 160 -8.98 -4.84 0.67
C GLY A 160 -10.41 -5.04 0.15
N ASN A 161 -11.10 -3.97 -0.24
CA ASN A 161 -12.42 -4.07 -0.86
C ASN A 161 -12.27 -4.25 -2.36
N GLN A 162 -13.00 -5.20 -2.94
CA GLN A 162 -13.12 -5.33 -4.38
C GLN A 162 -13.92 -4.13 -4.92
N VAL A 163 -13.31 -3.36 -5.83
CA VAL A 163 -13.92 -2.17 -6.45
C VAL A 163 -14.27 -2.41 -7.91
N VAL A 164 -13.65 -3.41 -8.53
CA VAL A 164 -13.94 -3.82 -9.91
C VAL A 164 -14.02 -5.34 -9.98
N ASP A 165 -15.10 -5.85 -10.56
CA ASP A 165 -15.29 -7.28 -10.80
C ASP A 165 -14.22 -7.84 -11.76
N PHE A 166 -14.00 -9.17 -11.69
CA PHE A 166 -13.10 -9.89 -12.58
C PHE A 166 -13.68 -9.94 -13.99
N LYS A 167 -13.36 -8.95 -14.82
CA LYS A 167 -13.94 -8.77 -16.16
C LYS A 167 -12.98 -8.27 -17.24
N TYR A 168 -11.77 -7.83 -16.86
CA TYR A 168 -10.78 -7.30 -17.80
C TYR A 168 -9.82 -8.38 -18.27
N ASP A 169 -9.38 -8.28 -19.53
CA ASP A 169 -8.36 -9.18 -20.11
C ASP A 169 -6.96 -8.82 -19.59
N SER A 170 -6.70 -7.52 -19.41
CA SER A 170 -5.43 -7.00 -18.93
C SER A 170 -5.55 -5.55 -18.46
N PHE A 171 -4.52 -5.09 -17.76
CA PHE A 171 -4.29 -3.67 -17.55
C PHE A 171 -3.10 -3.20 -18.37
N GLY A 172 -3.21 -1.96 -18.85
CA GLY A 172 -2.24 -1.33 -19.73
C GLY A 172 -2.42 -1.67 -21.21
N TYR A 173 -1.89 -0.79 -22.05
CA TYR A 173 -1.79 -0.94 -23.47
C TYR A 173 -0.37 -1.36 -23.86
N ILE A 174 -0.24 -2.38 -24.69
CA ILE A 174 1.03 -2.84 -25.26
C ILE A 174 1.00 -2.56 -26.76
N ALA A 175 1.88 -1.68 -27.22
CA ALA A 175 2.00 -1.32 -28.63
C ALA A 175 2.44 -2.52 -29.45
N SER A 176 1.66 -2.89 -30.46
CA SER A 176 1.98 -4.01 -31.34
C SER A 176 2.34 -3.60 -32.77
N ASN A 177 1.64 -2.61 -33.32
CA ASN A 177 1.74 -2.26 -34.74
C ASN A 177 2.04 -0.78 -35.02
N ASN A 178 1.97 0.08 -34.00
CA ASN A 178 2.29 1.51 -34.14
C ASN A 178 3.70 1.78 -33.65
N LYS A 179 4.61 2.14 -34.57
CA LYS A 179 6.04 2.34 -34.26
C LYS A 179 6.28 3.53 -33.33
N ASP A 180 5.36 4.48 -33.30
CA ASP A 180 5.47 5.70 -32.50
C ASP A 180 4.72 5.58 -31.16
N ALA A 181 3.94 4.51 -30.99
CA ALA A 181 3.21 4.27 -29.75
C ALA A 181 4.12 3.62 -28.70
N ILE A 182 4.05 4.14 -27.49
CA ILE A 182 4.73 3.62 -26.30
C ILE A 182 3.69 2.96 -25.42
N ASN A 183 4.05 1.82 -24.84
CA ASN A 183 3.22 1.09 -23.89
C ASN A 183 2.79 2.01 -22.74
N LEU A 184 1.51 1.96 -22.39
CA LEU A 184 0.91 2.84 -21.39
C LEU A 184 0.12 2.04 -20.36
N LEU A 185 0.48 2.16 -19.09
CA LEU A 185 -0.26 1.56 -17.98
C LEU A 185 -1.18 2.58 -17.29
N VAL A 186 -0.62 3.71 -16.93
CA VAL A 186 -1.31 4.79 -16.21
C VAL A 186 -1.04 6.15 -16.86
N ILE A 187 -1.97 7.10 -16.70
CA ILE A 187 -1.70 8.53 -16.93
C ILE A 187 -1.54 9.15 -15.53
N PRO A 188 -0.28 9.38 -15.08
CA PRO A 188 0.01 9.63 -13.66
C PRO A 188 -0.63 10.91 -13.14
N ASP A 189 -0.59 11.98 -13.95
CA ASP A 189 -1.10 13.30 -13.55
C ASP A 189 -2.61 13.32 -13.26
N TYR A 190 -3.32 12.31 -13.74
CA TYR A 190 -4.77 12.16 -13.58
C TYR A 190 -5.15 10.94 -12.75
N ASN A 191 -4.16 10.14 -12.31
CA ASN A 191 -4.39 8.86 -11.61
C ASN A 191 -5.40 7.98 -12.32
N VAL A 192 -5.28 7.83 -13.65
CA VAL A 192 -6.13 6.95 -14.44
C VAL A 192 -5.35 5.76 -14.96
N LEU A 193 -5.99 4.59 -14.90
CA LEU A 193 -5.46 3.30 -15.30
C LEU A 193 -6.05 2.90 -16.66
N VAL A 194 -5.21 2.39 -17.56
CA VAL A 194 -5.67 1.79 -18.82
C VAL A 194 -6.13 0.36 -18.57
N ALA A 195 -7.33 0.01 -19.03
CA ALA A 195 -7.90 -1.33 -18.92
C ALA A 195 -8.35 -1.85 -20.29
N CYS A 196 -8.13 -3.14 -20.54
CA CYS A 196 -8.53 -3.84 -21.75
C CYS A 196 -9.62 -4.86 -21.46
N LYS A 197 -10.70 -4.82 -22.24
CA LYS A 197 -11.79 -5.79 -22.22
C LYS A 197 -12.21 -6.11 -23.65
N ASP A 198 -12.30 -7.39 -24.00
CA ASP A 198 -12.69 -7.85 -25.33
C ASP A 198 -11.88 -7.17 -26.46
N LYS A 199 -10.56 -7.00 -26.21
CA LYS A 199 -9.61 -6.31 -27.10
C LYS A 199 -9.94 -4.83 -27.37
N LYS A 200 -10.74 -4.21 -26.53
CA LYS A 200 -11.01 -2.77 -26.52
C LYS A 200 -10.57 -2.17 -25.21
N TYR A 201 -10.19 -0.91 -25.25
CA TYR A 201 -9.62 -0.21 -24.12
C TYR A 201 -10.56 0.83 -23.56
N THR A 202 -10.39 1.09 -22.28
CA THR A 202 -11.01 2.18 -21.52
C THR A 202 -10.02 2.75 -20.52
N LEU A 203 -10.40 3.84 -19.88
CA LEU A 203 -9.69 4.44 -18.75
C LEU A 203 -10.53 4.26 -17.49
N LEU A 204 -9.86 3.88 -16.38
CA LEU A 204 -10.47 3.78 -15.06
C LEU A 204 -9.89 4.88 -14.17
N ASN A 205 -10.75 5.56 -13.39
CA ASN A 205 -10.29 6.46 -12.35
C ASN A 205 -9.74 5.68 -11.13
N SER A 206 -9.21 6.39 -10.12
CA SER A 206 -8.67 5.79 -8.89
C SER A 206 -9.70 5.06 -8.01
N SER A 207 -10.99 5.21 -8.29
CA SER A 207 -12.07 4.43 -7.66
C SER A 207 -12.42 3.15 -8.43
N GLY A 208 -11.84 2.95 -9.62
CA GLY A 208 -12.12 1.82 -10.51
C GLY A 208 -13.31 2.04 -11.45
N GLU A 209 -13.86 3.24 -11.54
CA GLU A 209 -14.98 3.57 -12.43
C GLU A 209 -14.49 3.79 -13.86
N GLU A 210 -15.23 3.23 -14.84
CA GLU A 210 -14.96 3.45 -16.25
C GLU A 210 -15.30 4.89 -16.63
N LEU A 211 -14.33 5.63 -17.18
CA LEU A 211 -14.54 6.99 -17.67
C LEU A 211 -15.28 7.03 -19.00
N PHE A 212 -15.26 5.92 -19.72
CA PHE A 212 -16.08 5.62 -20.91
C PHE A 212 -16.13 4.12 -21.13
N ALA A 213 -17.11 3.65 -21.90
CA ALA A 213 -17.22 2.22 -22.24
C ALA A 213 -15.95 1.74 -22.97
N PRO A 214 -15.55 0.44 -22.85
CA PRO A 214 -14.38 -0.09 -23.54
C PRO A 214 -14.61 -0.19 -25.06
N VAL A 215 -14.40 0.92 -25.76
CA VAL A 215 -14.59 1.08 -27.20
C VAL A 215 -13.35 1.54 -27.96
N ALA A 216 -12.31 1.99 -27.24
CA ALA A 216 -11.08 2.46 -27.86
C ALA A 216 -10.30 1.29 -28.49
N ASP A 217 -9.78 1.54 -29.68
CA ASP A 217 -8.92 0.60 -30.40
C ASP A 217 -7.53 0.54 -29.75
N ASP A 218 -7.00 1.72 -29.37
CA ASP A 218 -5.69 1.89 -28.71
C ASP A 218 -5.78 3.04 -27.69
N ILE A 219 -4.98 2.94 -26.62
CA ILE A 219 -4.67 4.03 -25.69
C ILE A 219 -3.19 4.02 -25.40
N TYR A 220 -2.46 4.99 -25.92
CA TYR A 220 -1.01 4.97 -25.90
C TYR A 220 -0.38 6.33 -25.58
N MET A 221 0.90 6.29 -25.28
CA MET A 221 1.75 7.46 -25.12
C MET A 221 2.68 7.61 -26.33
N ASN A 222 3.05 8.85 -26.63
CA ASN A 222 4.11 9.23 -27.57
C ASN A 222 5.03 10.25 -26.90
N ILE A 223 6.29 10.28 -27.29
CA ILE A 223 7.26 11.30 -26.84
C ILE A 223 7.73 12.07 -28.04
N ASN A 224 7.52 13.39 -28.01
CA ASN A 224 8.01 14.28 -29.04
C ASN A 224 8.73 15.48 -28.38
N GLY A 225 10.01 15.70 -28.77
CA GLY A 225 10.83 16.75 -28.17
C GLY A 225 11.03 16.62 -26.65
N GLY A 226 10.97 15.38 -26.11
CA GLY A 226 11.05 15.11 -24.67
C GLY A 226 9.73 15.31 -23.92
N GLN A 227 8.67 15.74 -24.58
CA GLN A 227 7.36 15.94 -24.00
C GLN A 227 6.46 14.73 -24.26
N LYS A 228 5.67 14.29 -23.25
CA LYS A 228 4.76 13.17 -23.32
C LYS A 228 3.39 13.61 -23.81
N TYR A 229 2.83 12.87 -24.73
CA TYR A 229 1.48 13.06 -25.28
C TYR A 229 0.71 11.75 -25.14
N TYR A 230 -0.53 11.82 -24.69
CA TYR A 230 -1.39 10.67 -24.47
C TYR A 230 -2.56 10.71 -25.45
N TYR A 231 -2.85 9.58 -26.07
CA TYR A 231 -3.82 9.47 -27.14
C TYR A 231 -4.80 8.33 -26.91
N ILE A 232 -6.05 8.57 -27.31
CA ILE A 232 -7.14 7.59 -27.41
C ILE A 232 -7.52 7.46 -28.86
N MET A 233 -7.55 6.24 -29.40
CA MET A 233 -7.99 5.94 -30.77
C MET A 233 -9.35 5.26 -30.75
N VAL A 234 -10.31 5.80 -31.47
CA VAL A 234 -11.64 5.19 -31.64
C VAL A 234 -12.01 5.25 -33.12
N ASN A 235 -12.27 4.11 -33.76
CA ASN A 235 -12.63 4.03 -35.17
C ASN A 235 -11.68 4.83 -36.08
N ASN A 236 -10.37 4.66 -35.91
CA ASN A 236 -9.30 5.38 -36.61
C ASN A 236 -9.30 6.91 -36.42
N LYS A 237 -10.03 7.42 -35.43
CA LYS A 237 -9.94 8.82 -35.02
C LYS A 237 -9.14 8.94 -33.75
N GLN A 238 -8.10 9.77 -33.81
CA GLN A 238 -7.24 10.09 -32.68
C GLN A 238 -7.79 11.28 -31.93
N MET A 239 -7.79 11.20 -30.58
CA MET A 239 -8.06 12.33 -29.71
C MET A 239 -6.98 12.42 -28.64
N ASN A 240 -6.74 13.63 -28.14
CA ASN A 240 -5.86 13.86 -27.03
C ASN A 240 -6.53 13.40 -25.73
N ALA A 241 -5.87 12.47 -25.01
CA ALA A 241 -6.44 11.91 -23.79
C ALA A 241 -6.53 12.95 -22.65
N ILE A 242 -5.59 13.91 -22.60
CA ILE A 242 -5.61 14.97 -21.58
C ILE A 242 -6.76 15.93 -21.79
N GLU A 243 -6.98 16.39 -23.04
CA GLU A 243 -8.13 17.25 -23.37
C GLU A 243 -9.46 16.54 -23.11
N PHE A 244 -9.51 15.24 -23.38
CA PHE A 244 -10.70 14.43 -23.06
C PHE A 244 -10.93 14.38 -21.54
N LEU A 245 -9.92 14.05 -20.73
CA LEU A 245 -10.02 13.97 -19.28
C LEU A 245 -10.44 15.31 -18.66
N ASP A 246 -9.82 16.42 -19.11
CA ASP A 246 -10.20 17.77 -18.69
C ASP A 246 -11.67 18.08 -19.04
N SER A 247 -12.15 17.66 -20.23
CA SER A 247 -13.50 17.93 -20.70
C SER A 247 -14.59 17.21 -19.89
N ILE A 248 -14.28 16.05 -19.35
CA ILE A 248 -15.20 15.27 -18.48
C ILE A 248 -14.98 15.56 -16.98
N GLY A 249 -14.12 16.55 -16.65
CA GLY A 249 -13.91 17.03 -15.29
C GLY A 249 -13.03 16.15 -14.40
N VAL A 250 -12.22 15.27 -14.98
CA VAL A 250 -11.20 14.53 -14.21
C VAL A 250 -10.11 15.50 -13.81
N LYS A 251 -9.83 15.59 -12.50
CA LYS A 251 -8.85 16.55 -11.98
C LYS A 251 -7.42 16.09 -12.29
N ASN A 252 -6.60 17.06 -12.71
CA ASN A 252 -5.16 16.88 -12.78
C ASN A 252 -4.54 17.13 -11.41
N ASN A 253 -3.92 16.12 -10.82
CA ASN A 253 -3.36 16.18 -9.47
C ASN A 253 -2.13 17.09 -9.34
N ASN A 254 -1.48 17.43 -10.46
CA ASN A 254 -0.32 18.31 -10.49
C ASN A 254 -0.68 19.81 -10.75
N LYS A 255 -1.94 20.11 -11.12
CA LYS A 255 -2.43 21.48 -11.18
C LYS A 255 -2.90 21.89 -9.79
N GLN A 256 -1.99 22.42 -8.95
CA GLN A 256 -2.38 23.17 -7.75
C GLN A 256 -3.36 24.28 -8.17
N ASP A 257 -4.46 24.39 -7.42
CA ASP A 257 -5.45 25.46 -7.54
C ASP A 257 -4.79 26.85 -7.45
N SER A 258 -4.35 27.38 -8.59
CA SER A 258 -3.89 28.76 -8.73
C SER A 258 -5.08 29.72 -8.95
N LYS A 259 -6.26 29.42 -8.36
CA LYS A 259 -7.46 30.27 -8.42
C LYS A 259 -8.08 30.48 -7.05
N GLU A 260 -7.31 31.07 -6.14
CA GLU A 260 -7.90 31.83 -5.03
C GLU A 260 -6.93 32.90 -4.60
N SER A 261 -6.71 33.92 -5.43
CA SER A 261 -6.19 35.24 -5.01
C SER A 261 -6.35 36.26 -6.13
N SER A 262 -7.59 36.60 -6.46
CA SER A 262 -7.89 37.87 -7.15
C SER A 262 -9.38 38.13 -7.05
N ASN A 263 -9.75 38.81 -5.98
CA ASN A 263 -10.79 39.84 -5.96
C ASN A 263 -10.95 40.38 -4.54
N ASN A 264 -10.17 41.39 -4.21
CA ASN A 264 -10.58 42.48 -3.32
C ASN A 264 -9.72 43.70 -3.61
N THR A 265 -9.98 44.31 -4.74
CA THR A 265 -9.68 45.71 -4.98
C THR A 265 -10.94 46.48 -4.70
N ASN A 266 -11.10 46.93 -3.47
CA ASN A 266 -12.01 48.01 -3.18
C ASN A 266 -11.24 49.29 -3.21
N THR A 267 -11.47 50.06 -4.27
CA THR A 267 -11.28 51.49 -4.38
C THR A 267 -11.98 52.22 -3.24
N ASN A 268 -11.23 53.01 -2.48
CA ASN A 268 -11.75 54.26 -1.93
C ASN A 268 -10.64 55.28 -1.84
N GLU A 269 -10.96 56.36 -2.50
CA GLU A 269 -10.22 57.63 -2.65
C GLU A 269 -10.04 58.35 -1.32
N THR A 270 -8.88 59.02 -1.28
CA THR A 270 -8.59 60.34 -0.70
C THR A 270 -9.24 60.78 0.61
N ASN A 271 -8.44 61.02 1.64
CA ASN A 271 -8.21 62.40 2.04
C ASN A 271 -7.07 62.56 3.08
N THR A 272 -6.32 63.57 2.81
CA THR A 272 -5.28 64.29 3.47
C THR A 272 -5.38 64.49 4.99
N ASN A 273 -4.20 64.52 5.59
CA ASN A 273 -3.58 65.47 6.48
C ASN A 273 -3.22 65.04 7.90
N LYS A 274 -1.91 65.18 8.08
CA LYS A 274 -1.17 65.84 9.16
C LYS A 274 -1.03 65.24 10.56
N THR A 275 0.22 65.01 10.79
CA THR A 275 1.11 65.50 11.87
C THR A 275 1.07 64.85 13.25
N ASN A 276 2.29 64.45 13.59
CA ASN A 276 3.04 64.61 14.84
C ASN A 276 2.91 63.51 15.93
N GLN A 277 4.03 62.89 16.07
CA GLN A 277 4.99 62.95 17.17
C GLN A 277 4.65 62.22 18.46
N ASP A 278 5.59 61.39 18.71
CA ASP A 278 6.38 61.24 19.92
C ASP A 278 5.96 60.17 20.98
N LYS A 279 6.99 59.38 21.15
CA LYS A 279 7.64 58.93 22.38
C LYS A 279 7.04 57.85 23.25
N ASN A 280 7.92 56.88 23.29
CA ASN A 280 8.50 56.28 24.50
C ASN A 280 7.66 55.35 25.41
N ASN A 281 8.20 54.25 25.50
CA ASN A 281 8.91 53.64 26.66
C ASN A 281 8.18 52.58 27.45
N SER A 282 8.90 51.50 27.45
CA SER A 282 9.30 50.67 28.56
C SER A 282 8.27 49.87 29.37
N ASN A 283 8.65 48.65 29.41
CA ASN A 283 8.88 47.82 30.58
C ASN A 283 7.73 47.12 31.28
N SER A 284 7.99 45.89 31.31
CA SER A 284 8.17 44.97 32.44
C SER A 284 6.94 44.25 33.02
N THR A 285 7.12 43.02 32.97
CA THR A 285 7.26 42.06 34.06
C THR A 285 6.01 41.60 34.83
N LYS A 286 5.96 40.30 34.87
CA LYS A 286 5.59 39.45 36.02
C LYS A 286 4.13 39.05 36.26
N ASN A 287 4.04 37.78 36.18
CA ASN A 287 3.76 36.84 37.29
C ASN A 287 2.32 36.53 37.69
N ASN A 288 2.22 35.28 37.85
CA ASN A 288 1.54 34.46 38.89
C ASN A 288 0.09 34.06 38.61
N GLN A 289 -0.01 32.76 38.53
CA GLN A 289 -0.24 31.73 39.55
C GLN A 289 -1.71 31.53 39.88
N SER A 290 -2.04 30.30 39.73
CA SER A 290 -2.71 29.40 40.68
C SER A 290 -4.24 29.38 40.71
N SER A 291 -4.65 28.23 40.72
CA SER A 291 -5.32 27.31 41.62
C SER A 291 -6.67 26.88 41.09
N GLN A 292 -6.82 25.55 41.04
CA GLN A 292 -7.54 24.68 41.94
C GLN A 292 -9.02 24.95 41.95
N GLU A 293 -9.92 24.04 41.90
CA GLU A 293 -10.17 22.76 42.49
C GLU A 293 -11.52 22.23 41.99
N GLN A 294 -11.59 20.89 41.95
CA GLN A 294 -12.60 20.01 42.54
C GLN A 294 -14.03 20.05 41.97
N SER A 295 -14.62 19.00 41.72
CA SER A 295 -15.05 17.75 42.31
C SER A 295 -16.47 17.54 41.78
N ASP A 296 -17.10 16.49 41.66
CA ASP A 296 -17.39 15.22 42.29
C ASP A 296 -18.29 14.39 41.35
N GLU A 297 -18.10 13.08 41.43
CA GLU A 297 -19.06 12.02 41.80
C GLU A 297 -20.39 11.96 41.04
N GLU A 298 -20.96 10.91 40.67
CA GLU A 298 -21.19 9.54 41.10
C GLU A 298 -22.09 8.86 40.07
N GLN A 299 -21.98 7.66 39.85
CA GLN A 299 -22.52 6.37 40.28
C GLN A 299 -23.34 5.64 39.20
N ASN A 300 -22.87 4.44 38.93
CA ASN A 300 -23.52 3.14 39.17
C ASN A 300 -24.81 2.76 38.42
N SER A 301 -24.74 1.69 37.67
CA SER A 301 -25.56 0.49 37.98
C SER A 301 -25.18 -0.70 37.10
N GLU A 302 -24.83 -1.74 37.80
CA GLU A 302 -24.78 -3.14 37.40
C GLU A 302 -26.17 -3.64 37.01
N GLU A 303 -26.25 -4.54 36.05
CA GLU A 303 -27.21 -5.65 36.10
C GLU A 303 -26.62 -6.86 35.34
N GLU A 304 -26.31 -7.84 36.16
CA GLU A 304 -26.15 -9.26 35.80
C GLU A 304 -27.48 -9.81 35.28
N ASN A 305 -27.45 -10.74 34.37
CA ASN A 305 -28.26 -11.94 34.44
C ASN A 305 -27.66 -13.12 33.70
N GLN A 306 -27.61 -14.16 34.45
CA GLN A 306 -27.16 -15.53 34.22
C GLN A 306 -28.24 -16.37 33.51
N ASP A 307 -27.71 -17.51 33.01
CA ASP A 307 -28.36 -18.83 32.85
C ASP A 307 -29.26 -19.02 31.60
N GLU A 308 -29.02 -20.02 30.80
CA GLU A 308 -29.29 -21.43 31.05
C GLU A 308 -28.65 -22.36 29.97
N GLU A 309 -28.02 -23.39 30.46
CA GLU A 309 -27.70 -24.62 29.75
C GLU A 309 -28.96 -25.36 29.32
N GLN A 310 -28.96 -26.01 28.17
CA GLN A 310 -29.60 -27.32 28.03
C GLN A 310 -28.97 -28.17 26.92
N ASN A 311 -28.38 -29.22 27.44
CA ASN A 311 -28.03 -30.47 26.90
C ASN A 311 -29.20 -31.15 26.14
N ASN A 312 -28.91 -31.82 25.02
CA ASN A 312 -29.51 -33.10 24.73
C ASN A 312 -28.66 -33.89 23.73
N ASN A 313 -28.08 -34.94 24.25
CA ASN A 313 -27.72 -36.17 23.57
C ASN A 313 -28.94 -36.82 22.90
N ASP A 314 -28.77 -37.36 21.73
CA ASP A 314 -29.28 -38.73 21.51
C ASP A 314 -28.55 -39.47 20.38
N GLU A 315 -28.32 -40.68 20.69
CA GLU A 315 -27.59 -41.74 19.98
C GLU A 315 -28.40 -42.35 18.83
N SER A 316 -27.64 -43.10 18.07
CA SER A 316 -27.88 -44.42 17.50
C SER A 316 -28.10 -44.51 15.99
N GLN A 317 -27.21 -45.20 15.45
CA GLN A 317 -27.10 -46.61 14.98
C GLN A 317 -27.33 -46.85 13.49
N ASP A 318 -26.26 -47.40 12.94
CA ASP A 318 -26.16 -48.52 12.01
C ASP A 318 -27.17 -48.71 10.88
N ASN A 319 -26.67 -48.86 9.66
CA ASN A 319 -26.65 -50.16 9.02
C ASN A 319 -25.95 -50.20 7.66
N ASN A 320 -25.13 -51.20 7.54
CA ASN A 320 -24.55 -51.89 6.40
C ASN A 320 -25.54 -52.18 5.25
N SER A 321 -24.99 -52.20 4.03
CA SER A 321 -24.99 -53.32 3.05
C SER A 321 -24.54 -52.75 1.70
N GLU A 322 -23.42 -53.14 1.17
CA GLU A 322 -23.05 -54.23 0.25
C GLU A 322 -23.83 -54.25 -1.10
N GLU A 323 -22.96 -54.36 -2.14
CA GLU A 323 -23.17 -54.93 -3.51
C GLU A 323 -23.91 -54.04 -4.53
N GLU A 324 -23.29 -53.72 -5.60
CA GLU A 324 -22.61 -54.38 -6.74
C GLU A 324 -21.63 -53.43 -7.46
#